data_07dd759eecda70d09997053662434414
#
_entry.id   07dd759eecda70d09997053662434414
#
_cell.length_a   1.000
_cell.length_b   1.000
_cell.length_c   1.000
_cell.angle_alpha   90.00
_cell.angle_beta   90.00
_cell.angle_gamma   90.00
#
_symmetry.space_group_name_H-M   'P 1'
#
loop_
_entity.id
_entity.type
_entity.pdbx_description
1 polymer ?
#
loop_
_entity_poly.entity_id
_entity_poly.type
_entity_poly.pdbx_seq_one_letter_code
_entity_poly.pdbx_strand_id
1 'polypeptide(L)'
;MKKRYSILLNLVVIGLMIFVLKDINFTEVLSLLKQINLFWFGAAFVSLGLMFVLWNFRFRNTLSGMLGPKKDFFYFFKVLFSGIFINTITPGSNVGGEPVRAYFLNKKFKRQKSKFLGVVFADKFFNMFVFGLFLIFSILFVLIYIKLPFVLKIIFEVLLLSIVLISVILIYFNFKKINFNFSGILKKIYKFKIIQKKFEKFEKFESYIVRRIRNLVRFFKKGILNKRIFLIGILLSFLGWILNYSASYFLFFAFDIRVSFLSVIIVMTLSYAIG
;
A
#
# COMPACT_ATOMS: atom_id res chain seq x y z
N MET A 1 -24.98 14.91 -18.35
CA MET A 1 -25.27 13.81 -17.41
C MET A 1 -24.22 13.61 -16.32
N LYS A 2 -22.91 13.60 -16.59
CA LYS A 2 -21.86 13.31 -15.59
C LYS A 2 -21.78 14.26 -14.37
N LYS A 3 -22.07 15.56 -14.54
CA LYS A 3 -21.99 16.55 -13.43
C LYS A 3 -23.06 16.36 -12.35
N ARG A 4 -24.29 16.00 -12.74
CA ARG A 4 -25.42 15.76 -11.80
C ARG A 4 -25.20 14.52 -10.92
N TYR A 5 -24.67 13.42 -11.48
CA TYR A 5 -24.33 12.22 -10.70
C TYR A 5 -23.20 12.45 -9.71
N SER A 6 -22.21 13.28 -10.06
CA SER A 6 -21.14 13.66 -9.12
C SER A 6 -21.66 14.48 -7.95
N ILE A 7 -22.61 15.41 -8.19
CA ILE A 7 -23.23 16.21 -7.14
C ILE A 7 -24.06 15.32 -6.22
N LEU A 8 -24.87 14.41 -6.79
CA LEU A 8 -25.69 13.48 -6.01
C LEU A 8 -24.82 12.56 -5.14
N LEU A 9 -23.74 12.02 -5.69
CA LEU A 9 -22.79 11.19 -4.94
C LEU A 9 -22.16 11.97 -3.78
N ASN A 10 -21.76 13.22 -4.01
CA ASN A 10 -21.19 14.05 -2.95
C ASN A 10 -22.22 14.36 -1.85
N LEU A 11 -23.47 14.60 -2.20
CA LEU A 11 -24.55 14.82 -1.22
C LEU A 11 -24.81 13.57 -0.39
N VAL A 12 -24.80 12.38 -1.00
CA VAL A 12 -24.92 11.10 -0.28
C VAL A 12 -23.76 10.89 0.69
N VAL A 13 -22.50 11.17 0.25
CA VAL A 13 -21.34 11.06 1.11
C VAL A 13 -21.41 12.04 2.28
N ILE A 14 -21.81 13.28 2.04
CA ILE A 14 -21.98 14.30 3.09
C ILE A 14 -23.09 13.86 4.05
N GLY A 15 -24.21 13.36 3.53
CA GLY A 15 -25.32 12.86 4.36
C GLY A 15 -24.90 11.69 5.25
N LEU A 16 -24.13 10.73 4.71
CA LEU A 16 -23.55 9.64 5.49
C LEU A 16 -22.56 10.14 6.55
N MET A 17 -21.72 11.11 6.21
CA MET A 17 -20.83 11.74 7.20
C MET A 17 -21.61 12.38 8.34
N ILE A 18 -22.63 13.17 8.04
CA ILE A 18 -23.50 13.81 9.05
C ILE A 18 -24.18 12.75 9.90
N PHE A 19 -24.69 11.67 9.26
CA PHE A 19 -25.34 10.56 9.97
C PHE A 19 -24.38 9.85 10.95
N VAL A 20 -23.13 9.61 10.57
CA VAL A 20 -22.12 8.99 11.44
C VAL A 20 -21.68 9.94 12.56
N LEU A 21 -21.61 11.26 12.26
CA LEU A 21 -21.12 12.26 13.21
C LEU A 21 -22.22 12.78 14.17
N LYS A 22 -23.51 12.50 13.92
CA LYS A 22 -24.63 13.05 14.71
C LYS A 22 -24.60 12.61 16.18
N ASP A 23 -24.10 11.40 16.47
CA ASP A 23 -24.05 10.82 17.81
C ASP A 23 -22.77 11.17 18.57
N ILE A 24 -21.86 11.96 17.95
CA ILE A 24 -20.60 12.39 18.55
C ILE A 24 -20.85 13.63 19.41
N ASN A 25 -20.57 13.49 20.72
CA ASN A 25 -20.58 14.61 21.63
C ASN A 25 -19.31 15.47 21.47
N PHE A 26 -19.41 16.49 20.61
CA PHE A 26 -18.25 17.39 20.33
C PHE A 26 -17.71 18.08 21.58
N THR A 27 -18.56 18.34 22.58
CA THR A 27 -18.13 18.95 23.85
C THR A 27 -17.21 18.00 24.62
N GLU A 28 -17.57 16.71 24.64
CA GLU A 28 -16.74 15.67 25.26
C GLU A 28 -15.42 15.48 24.51
N VAL A 29 -15.46 15.44 23.18
CA VAL A 29 -14.25 15.39 22.35
C VAL A 29 -13.32 16.58 22.64
N LEU A 30 -13.86 17.80 22.73
CA LEU A 30 -13.08 18.99 23.06
C LEU A 30 -12.50 18.92 24.47
N SER A 31 -13.25 18.39 25.44
CA SER A 31 -12.75 18.22 26.81
C SER A 31 -11.59 17.22 26.90
N LEU A 32 -11.70 16.10 26.16
CA LEU A 32 -10.62 15.12 26.03
C LEU A 32 -9.38 15.73 25.35
N LEU A 33 -9.58 16.53 24.30
CA LEU A 33 -8.47 17.21 23.61
C LEU A 33 -7.72 18.21 24.51
N LYS A 34 -8.39 18.85 25.47
CA LYS A 34 -7.76 19.73 26.44
C LYS A 34 -6.89 19.00 27.47
N GLN A 35 -7.15 17.72 27.71
CA GLN A 35 -6.42 16.87 28.66
C GLN A 35 -5.22 16.14 28.03
N ILE A 36 -5.05 16.25 26.70
CA ILE A 36 -3.98 15.56 25.99
C ILE A 36 -2.60 16.06 26.46
N ASN A 37 -1.70 15.13 26.74
CA ASN A 37 -0.29 15.43 26.92
C ASN A 37 0.35 15.81 25.59
N LEU A 38 0.58 17.13 25.40
CA LEU A 38 1.10 17.71 24.15
C LEU A 38 2.48 17.17 23.77
N PHE A 39 3.31 16.76 24.75
CA PHE A 39 4.62 16.17 24.46
C PHE A 39 4.48 14.84 23.71
N TRP A 40 3.67 13.93 24.22
CA TRP A 40 3.45 12.63 23.57
C TRP A 40 2.69 12.77 22.25
N PHE A 41 1.73 13.70 22.20
CA PHE A 41 1.03 14.03 20.96
C PHE A 41 1.99 14.55 19.90
N GLY A 42 2.88 15.48 20.25
CA GLY A 42 3.95 15.97 19.36
C GLY A 42 4.90 14.86 18.92
N ALA A 43 5.30 13.96 19.84
CA ALA A 43 6.13 12.79 19.52
C ALA A 43 5.47 11.86 18.49
N ALA A 44 4.15 11.67 18.57
CA ALA A 44 3.40 10.89 17.59
C ALA A 44 3.48 11.52 16.18
N PHE A 45 3.27 12.84 16.08
CA PHE A 45 3.39 13.56 14.80
C PHE A 45 4.80 13.53 14.22
N VAL A 46 5.82 13.69 15.06
CA VAL A 46 7.23 13.57 14.64
C VAL A 46 7.50 12.17 14.10
N SER A 47 7.03 11.12 14.78
CA SER A 47 7.17 9.72 14.32
C SER A 47 6.52 9.49 12.95
N LEU A 48 5.29 10.00 12.72
CA LEU A 48 4.62 9.93 11.43
C LEU A 48 5.39 10.71 10.35
N GLY A 49 5.87 11.90 10.67
CA GLY A 49 6.68 12.70 9.77
C GLY A 49 7.94 11.97 9.32
N LEU A 50 8.68 11.39 10.27
CA LEU A 50 9.88 10.60 10.01
C LEU A 50 9.55 9.33 9.19
N MET A 51 8.45 8.64 9.47
CA MET A 51 7.98 7.52 8.66
C MET A 51 7.80 7.90 7.19
N PHE A 52 7.14 9.01 6.89
CA PHE A 52 6.97 9.49 5.51
C PHE A 52 8.30 9.87 4.86
N VAL A 53 9.23 10.44 5.63
CA VAL A 53 10.59 10.71 5.16
C VAL A 53 11.29 9.41 4.75
N LEU A 54 11.24 8.37 5.60
CA LEU A 54 11.85 7.06 5.30
C LEU A 54 11.19 6.40 4.07
N TRP A 55 9.87 6.46 3.94
CA TRP A 55 9.17 5.95 2.76
C TRP A 55 9.56 6.70 1.49
N ASN A 56 9.77 8.00 1.56
CA ASN A 56 10.26 8.78 0.44
C ASN A 56 11.70 8.41 0.06
N PHE A 57 12.59 8.21 1.04
CA PHE A 57 13.96 7.72 0.81
C PHE A 57 13.95 6.33 0.16
N ARG A 58 13.14 5.41 0.65
CA ARG A 58 12.96 4.08 0.06
C ARG A 58 12.53 4.17 -1.40
N PHE A 59 11.48 4.93 -1.67
CA PHE A 59 10.97 5.13 -3.01
C PHE A 59 12.02 5.73 -3.96
N ARG A 60 12.72 6.75 -3.49
CA ARG A 60 13.83 7.37 -4.24
C ARG A 60 14.97 6.39 -4.49
N ASN A 61 15.37 5.61 -3.49
CA ASN A 61 16.41 4.59 -3.63
C ASN A 61 16.04 3.53 -4.68
N THR A 62 14.80 3.02 -4.61
CA THR A 62 14.27 2.05 -5.57
C THR A 62 14.26 2.63 -6.99
N LEU A 63 13.76 3.84 -7.16
CA LEU A 63 13.73 4.51 -8.46
C LEU A 63 15.15 4.76 -9.02
N SER A 64 16.03 5.30 -8.19
CA SER A 64 17.40 5.66 -8.60
C SER A 64 18.23 4.42 -8.94
N GLY A 65 18.12 3.35 -8.19
CA GLY A 65 18.81 2.10 -8.45
C GLY A 65 18.33 1.38 -9.72
N MET A 66 17.11 1.63 -10.16
CA MET A 66 16.53 0.99 -11.34
C MET A 66 16.62 1.83 -12.63
N LEU A 67 16.53 3.14 -12.52
CA LEU A 67 16.40 4.07 -13.64
C LEU A 67 17.48 5.15 -13.71
N GLY A 68 18.46 5.11 -12.79
CA GLY A 68 19.54 6.08 -12.63
C GLY A 68 19.22 7.20 -11.65
N PRO A 69 20.22 7.93 -11.16
CA PRO A 69 20.12 8.86 -10.05
C PRO A 69 19.08 9.95 -10.30
N LYS A 70 18.29 10.23 -9.27
CA LYS A 70 17.23 11.25 -9.27
C LYS A 70 17.35 12.07 -7.98
N LYS A 71 17.51 13.41 -8.12
CA LYS A 71 17.84 14.30 -7.00
C LYS A 71 16.63 15.00 -6.36
N ASP A 72 15.47 15.03 -7.01
CA ASP A 72 14.30 15.82 -6.59
C ASP A 72 13.54 15.20 -5.41
N PHE A 73 14.03 15.41 -4.20
CA PHE A 73 13.43 14.88 -2.97
C PHE A 73 11.97 15.31 -2.78
N PHE A 74 11.68 16.60 -2.88
CA PHE A 74 10.32 17.14 -2.71
C PHE A 74 9.35 16.69 -3.80
N TYR A 75 9.82 16.50 -5.03
CA TYR A 75 8.98 15.95 -6.07
C TYR A 75 8.53 14.52 -5.75
N PHE A 76 9.42 13.70 -5.20
CA PHE A 76 9.05 12.34 -4.79
C PHE A 76 8.09 12.31 -3.62
N PHE A 77 8.18 13.27 -2.70
CA PHE A 77 7.14 13.48 -1.70
C PHE A 77 5.78 13.73 -2.34
N LYS A 78 5.68 14.68 -3.26
CA LYS A 78 4.42 14.97 -3.98
C LYS A 78 3.87 13.72 -4.68
N VAL A 79 4.73 12.93 -5.32
CA VAL A 79 4.34 11.68 -5.98
C VAL A 79 3.88 10.62 -4.96
N LEU A 80 4.57 10.50 -3.83
CA LEU A 80 4.19 9.57 -2.76
C LEU A 80 2.83 9.94 -2.18
N PHE A 81 2.65 11.19 -1.75
CA PHE A 81 1.39 11.67 -1.17
C PHE A 81 0.23 11.63 -2.14
N SER A 82 0.43 11.93 -3.43
CA SER A 82 -0.63 11.76 -4.44
C SER A 82 -1.10 10.32 -4.56
N GLY A 83 -0.19 9.34 -4.43
CA GLY A 83 -0.54 7.93 -4.39
C GLY A 83 -1.31 7.54 -3.12
N ILE A 84 -0.84 8.01 -1.95
CA ILE A 84 -1.52 7.77 -0.66
C ILE A 84 -2.93 8.35 -0.70
N PHE A 85 -3.07 9.61 -1.11
CA PHE A 85 -4.37 10.27 -1.23
C PHE A 85 -5.36 9.47 -2.08
N ILE A 86 -4.94 9.02 -3.27
CA ILE A 86 -5.80 8.21 -4.13
C ILE A 86 -6.14 6.86 -3.49
N ASN A 87 -5.19 6.23 -2.82
CA ASN A 87 -5.45 4.97 -2.10
C ASN A 87 -6.47 5.15 -0.98
N THR A 88 -6.46 6.28 -0.27
CA THR A 88 -7.39 6.57 0.82
C THR A 88 -8.82 6.82 0.32
N ILE A 89 -8.98 7.51 -0.83
CA ILE A 89 -10.33 7.83 -1.36
C ILE A 89 -10.91 6.76 -2.29
N THR A 90 -10.11 5.75 -2.67
CA THR A 90 -10.57 4.69 -3.57
C THR A 90 -11.15 3.53 -2.76
N PRO A 91 -12.42 3.14 -2.97
CA PRO A 91 -13.00 1.98 -2.32
C PRO A 91 -12.19 0.70 -2.63
N GLY A 92 -11.99 -0.16 -1.64
CA GLY A 92 -11.23 -1.40 -1.77
C GLY A 92 -9.77 -1.30 -1.36
N SER A 93 -9.50 -0.42 -0.43
CA SER A 93 -8.25 -0.11 0.29
C SER A 93 -6.93 -0.34 -0.48
N ASN A 94 -6.11 0.70 -0.53
CA ASN A 94 -4.74 0.66 -1.06
C ASN A 94 -4.56 0.28 -2.55
N VAL A 95 -5.61 0.41 -3.38
CA VAL A 95 -5.56 0.15 -4.83
C VAL A 95 -5.88 1.42 -5.60
N GLY A 96 -5.01 1.84 -6.51
CA GLY A 96 -5.23 3.02 -7.37
C GLY A 96 -4.11 4.06 -7.33
N GLY A 97 -3.41 4.20 -6.23
CA GLY A 97 -2.31 5.14 -6.08
C GLY A 97 -1.08 4.78 -6.91
N GLU A 98 -0.83 3.50 -7.20
CA GLU A 98 0.30 3.05 -7.99
C GLU A 98 0.26 3.55 -9.45
N PRO A 99 -0.86 3.45 -10.17
CA PRO A 99 -1.00 4.04 -11.50
C PRO A 99 -0.81 5.56 -11.50
N VAL A 100 -1.27 6.25 -10.45
CA VAL A 100 -1.13 7.70 -10.29
C VAL A 100 0.33 8.10 -10.07
N ARG A 101 1.03 7.40 -9.18
CA ARG A 101 2.48 7.58 -8.97
C ARG A 101 3.26 7.37 -10.27
N ALA A 102 2.96 6.31 -11.01
CA ALA A 102 3.58 6.02 -12.30
C ALA A 102 3.25 7.08 -13.37
N TYR A 103 2.05 7.65 -13.35
CA TYR A 103 1.65 8.73 -14.24
C TYR A 103 2.47 10.00 -13.99
N PHE A 104 2.59 10.46 -12.74
CA PHE A 104 3.40 11.63 -12.40
C PHE A 104 4.87 11.43 -12.75
N LEU A 105 5.45 10.26 -12.45
CA LEU A 105 6.82 9.94 -12.87
C LEU A 105 6.99 9.98 -14.39
N ASN A 106 6.01 9.46 -15.15
CA ASN A 106 6.05 9.52 -16.60
C ASN A 106 6.00 10.95 -17.13
N LYS A 107 5.13 11.79 -16.53
CA LYS A 107 4.99 13.21 -16.91
C LYS A 107 6.32 13.97 -16.74
N LYS A 108 7.05 13.72 -15.65
CA LYS A 108 8.32 14.40 -15.37
C LYS A 108 9.50 13.84 -16.18
N PHE A 109 9.63 12.51 -16.21
CA PHE A 109 10.84 11.87 -16.76
C PHE A 109 10.67 11.36 -18.19
N LYS A 110 9.52 11.55 -18.82
CA LYS A 110 9.19 11.23 -20.22
C LYS A 110 9.60 9.80 -20.67
N ARG A 111 9.51 8.81 -19.75
CA ARG A 111 9.78 7.39 -20.03
C ARG A 111 8.47 6.60 -20.05
N GLN A 112 8.50 5.35 -20.51
CA GLN A 112 7.30 4.50 -20.62
C GLN A 112 6.65 4.25 -19.24
N LYS A 113 5.34 4.49 -19.11
CA LYS A 113 4.55 4.31 -17.88
C LYS A 113 4.73 2.92 -17.24
N SER A 114 4.80 1.86 -18.06
CA SER A 114 4.98 0.48 -17.59
C SER A 114 6.29 0.25 -16.84
N LYS A 115 7.36 0.98 -17.19
CA LYS A 115 8.64 0.93 -16.45
C LYS A 115 8.48 1.53 -15.05
N PHE A 116 7.80 2.67 -14.95
CA PHE A 116 7.52 3.31 -13.66
C PHE A 116 6.56 2.48 -12.81
N LEU A 117 5.54 1.85 -13.40
CA LEU A 117 4.69 0.89 -12.69
C LEU A 117 5.51 -0.23 -12.07
N GLY A 118 6.46 -0.82 -12.82
CA GLY A 118 7.35 -1.86 -12.28
C GLY A 118 8.17 -1.39 -11.07
N VAL A 119 8.67 -0.14 -11.11
CA VAL A 119 9.39 0.48 -9.97
C VAL A 119 8.48 0.69 -8.78
N VAL A 120 7.28 1.25 -9.00
CA VAL A 120 6.30 1.53 -7.95
C VAL A 120 5.83 0.23 -7.28
N PHE A 121 5.60 -0.83 -8.06
CA PHE A 121 5.26 -2.14 -7.50
C PHE A 121 6.42 -2.78 -6.73
N ALA A 122 7.67 -2.59 -7.15
CA ALA A 122 8.82 -3.04 -6.37
C ALA A 122 8.93 -2.30 -5.02
N ASP A 123 8.68 -0.99 -5.00
CA ASP A 123 8.60 -0.21 -3.76
C ASP A 123 7.47 -0.69 -2.84
N LYS A 124 6.28 -0.93 -3.39
CA LYS A 124 5.14 -1.47 -2.64
C LYS A 124 5.44 -2.87 -2.09
N PHE A 125 6.13 -3.70 -2.86
CA PHE A 125 6.52 -5.04 -2.43
C PHE A 125 7.35 -5.02 -1.14
N PHE A 126 8.34 -4.13 -1.01
CA PHE A 126 9.15 -4.03 0.21
C PHE A 126 8.29 -3.70 1.42
N ASN A 127 7.34 -2.78 1.26
CA ASN A 127 6.41 -2.42 2.33
C ASN A 127 5.52 -3.59 2.74
N MET A 128 4.92 -4.26 1.75
CA MET A 128 4.03 -5.40 1.99
C MET A 128 4.77 -6.61 2.56
N PHE A 129 6.01 -6.85 2.13
CA PHE A 129 6.83 -7.94 2.64
C PHE A 129 7.12 -7.76 4.14
N VAL A 130 7.55 -6.57 4.55
CA VAL A 130 7.80 -6.27 5.96
C VAL A 130 6.52 -6.31 6.79
N PHE A 131 5.41 -5.76 6.26
CA PHE A 131 4.10 -5.87 6.90
C PHE A 131 3.68 -7.33 7.08
N GLY A 132 3.90 -8.17 6.07
CA GLY A 132 3.63 -9.62 6.15
C GLY A 132 4.42 -10.31 7.27
N LEU A 133 5.68 -9.91 7.51
CA LEU A 133 6.47 -10.42 8.63
C LEU A 133 5.87 -10.03 9.99
N PHE A 134 5.46 -8.76 10.15
CA PHE A 134 4.76 -8.31 11.36
C PHE A 134 3.41 -9.04 11.53
N LEU A 135 2.69 -9.28 10.44
CA LEU A 135 1.41 -9.99 10.48
C LEU A 135 1.59 -11.45 10.92
N ILE A 136 2.54 -12.17 10.34
CA ILE A 136 2.88 -13.55 10.76
C ILE A 136 3.27 -13.57 12.23
N PHE A 137 4.15 -12.66 12.65
CA PHE A 137 4.55 -12.54 14.06
C PHE A 137 3.35 -12.29 14.98
N SER A 138 2.47 -11.36 14.62
CA SER A 138 1.28 -11.02 15.42
C SER A 138 0.30 -12.20 15.53
N ILE A 139 0.05 -12.91 14.42
CA ILE A 139 -0.82 -14.10 14.42
C ILE A 139 -0.23 -15.19 15.31
N LEU A 140 1.06 -15.51 15.14
CA LEU A 140 1.74 -16.53 15.96
C LEU A 140 1.72 -16.17 17.45
N PHE A 141 2.00 -14.91 17.79
CA PHE A 141 1.95 -14.45 19.18
C PHE A 141 0.56 -14.64 19.78
N VAL A 142 -0.48 -14.23 19.05
CA VAL A 142 -1.87 -14.38 19.53
C VAL A 142 -2.25 -15.85 19.71
N LEU A 143 -1.89 -16.72 18.76
CA LEU A 143 -2.20 -18.16 18.84
C LEU A 143 -1.48 -18.87 20.00
N ILE A 144 -0.27 -18.42 20.36
CA ILE A 144 0.54 -19.08 21.40
C ILE A 144 0.19 -18.55 22.80
N TYR A 145 0.03 -17.23 22.95
CA TYR A 145 -0.04 -16.57 24.26
C TYR A 145 -1.44 -16.14 24.68
N ILE A 146 -2.41 -16.06 23.75
CA ILE A 146 -3.76 -15.59 24.05
C ILE A 146 -4.75 -16.74 23.94
N LYS A 147 -5.54 -16.96 25.01
CA LYS A 147 -6.66 -17.93 24.98
C LYS A 147 -7.79 -17.36 24.12
N LEU A 148 -7.85 -17.77 22.86
CA LEU A 148 -8.89 -17.35 21.95
C LEU A 148 -10.13 -18.25 22.04
N PRO A 149 -11.34 -17.71 21.82
CA PRO A 149 -12.51 -18.50 21.49
C PRO A 149 -12.24 -19.40 20.27
N PHE A 150 -12.81 -20.59 20.25
CA PHE A 150 -12.56 -21.63 19.23
C PHE A 150 -12.68 -21.09 17.80
N VAL A 151 -13.73 -20.28 17.53
CA VAL A 151 -13.98 -19.71 16.20
C VAL A 151 -12.84 -18.75 15.76
N LEU A 152 -12.40 -17.87 16.67
CA LEU A 152 -11.30 -16.94 16.37
C LEU A 152 -9.98 -17.67 16.15
N LYS A 153 -9.70 -18.72 16.91
CA LYS A 153 -8.52 -19.56 16.72
C LYS A 153 -8.48 -20.14 15.30
N ILE A 154 -9.58 -20.73 14.84
CA ILE A 154 -9.68 -21.28 13.47
C ILE A 154 -9.44 -20.20 12.43
N ILE A 155 -10.03 -19.00 12.60
CA ILE A 155 -9.83 -17.90 11.65
C ILE A 155 -8.35 -17.54 11.54
N PHE A 156 -7.62 -17.41 12.64
CA PHE A 156 -6.18 -17.08 12.61
C PHE A 156 -5.33 -18.21 12.01
N GLU A 157 -5.65 -19.47 12.30
CA GLU A 157 -4.97 -20.63 11.70
C GLU A 157 -5.18 -20.68 10.18
N VAL A 158 -6.40 -20.47 9.70
CA VAL A 158 -6.73 -20.42 8.27
C VAL A 158 -6.03 -19.23 7.58
N LEU A 159 -5.98 -18.07 8.21
CA LEU A 159 -5.23 -16.92 7.71
C LEU A 159 -3.74 -17.24 7.58
N LEU A 160 -3.13 -17.84 8.58
CA LEU A 160 -1.72 -18.23 8.55
C LEU A 160 -1.45 -19.24 7.43
N LEU A 161 -2.27 -20.29 7.32
CA LEU A 161 -2.18 -21.29 6.25
C LEU A 161 -2.32 -20.66 4.86
N SER A 162 -3.25 -19.72 4.70
CA SER A 162 -3.45 -19.02 3.42
C SER A 162 -2.23 -18.19 3.01
N ILE A 163 -1.59 -17.48 3.95
CA ILE A 163 -0.35 -16.72 3.70
C ILE A 163 0.77 -17.67 3.27
N VAL A 164 0.96 -18.79 3.96
CA VAL A 164 1.97 -19.82 3.63
C VAL A 164 1.68 -20.40 2.24
N LEU A 165 0.45 -20.80 1.98
CA LEU A 165 0.04 -21.40 0.70
C LEU A 165 0.29 -20.43 -0.48
N ILE A 166 -0.13 -19.17 -0.34
CA ILE A 166 0.11 -18.15 -1.36
C ILE A 166 1.61 -17.96 -1.60
N SER A 167 2.41 -17.94 -0.53
CA SER A 167 3.86 -17.81 -0.63
C SER A 167 4.49 -18.98 -1.38
N VAL A 168 4.09 -20.22 -1.09
CA VAL A 168 4.55 -21.44 -1.77
C VAL A 168 4.14 -21.41 -3.24
N ILE A 169 2.90 -21.04 -3.53
CA ILE A 169 2.40 -20.93 -4.92
C ILE A 169 3.23 -19.89 -5.70
N LEU A 170 3.50 -18.72 -5.12
CA LEU A 170 4.31 -17.68 -5.77
C LEU A 170 5.74 -18.14 -6.02
N ILE A 171 6.35 -18.87 -5.08
CA ILE A 171 7.67 -19.47 -5.24
C ILE A 171 7.65 -20.51 -6.38
N TYR A 172 6.69 -21.44 -6.36
CA TYR A 172 6.54 -22.47 -7.39
C TYR A 172 6.39 -21.86 -8.80
N PHE A 173 5.54 -20.85 -8.96
CA PHE A 173 5.36 -20.14 -10.23
C PHE A 173 6.60 -19.36 -10.69
N ASN A 174 7.44 -18.93 -9.76
CA ASN A 174 8.70 -18.25 -10.11
C ASN A 174 9.76 -19.24 -10.62
N PHE A 175 9.78 -20.48 -10.11
CA PHE A 175 10.69 -21.56 -10.57
C PHE A 175 10.24 -22.15 -11.91
N LYS A 176 8.96 -22.35 -12.13
CA LYS A 176 8.43 -22.74 -13.43
C LYS A 176 8.36 -21.48 -14.29
N LYS A 177 9.17 -21.35 -15.31
CA LYS A 177 9.04 -20.30 -16.36
C LYS A 177 7.70 -20.48 -17.10
N ILE A 178 6.59 -20.17 -16.46
CA ILE A 178 5.28 -20.31 -17.08
C ILE A 178 5.14 -19.19 -18.10
N ASN A 179 5.16 -19.54 -19.37
CA ASN A 179 4.73 -18.67 -20.44
C ASN A 179 3.22 -18.47 -20.32
N PHE A 180 2.80 -17.45 -19.57
CA PHE A 180 1.40 -17.06 -19.55
C PHE A 180 0.96 -16.66 -20.96
N ASN A 181 0.22 -17.54 -21.60
CA ASN A 181 -0.41 -17.22 -22.86
C ASN A 181 -1.67 -16.37 -22.60
N PHE A 182 -1.47 -15.05 -22.57
CA PHE A 182 -2.57 -14.09 -22.38
C PHE A 182 -3.45 -13.92 -23.64
N SER A 183 -3.12 -14.57 -24.76
CA SER A 183 -3.77 -14.35 -26.05
C SER A 183 -5.30 -14.57 -25.98
N GLY A 184 -5.75 -15.60 -25.27
CA GLY A 184 -7.19 -15.87 -25.10
C GLY A 184 -7.94 -14.76 -24.35
N ILE A 185 -7.35 -14.25 -23.29
CA ILE A 185 -7.93 -13.13 -22.49
C ILE A 185 -7.87 -11.84 -23.31
N LEU A 186 -6.75 -11.58 -24.00
CA LEU A 186 -6.58 -10.40 -24.83
C LEU A 186 -7.54 -10.38 -26.02
N LYS A 187 -7.87 -11.55 -26.63
CA LYS A 187 -8.89 -11.67 -27.66
C LYS A 187 -10.28 -11.28 -27.15
N LYS A 188 -10.65 -11.68 -25.91
CA LYS A 188 -11.91 -11.26 -25.30
C LYS A 188 -11.98 -9.74 -25.08
N ILE A 189 -10.86 -9.17 -24.59
CA ILE A 189 -10.75 -7.72 -24.34
C ILE A 189 -10.75 -6.93 -25.67
N TYR A 190 -10.15 -7.46 -26.73
CA TYR A 190 -10.11 -6.81 -28.04
C TYR A 190 -11.49 -6.67 -28.72
N LYS A 191 -12.49 -7.48 -28.30
CA LYS A 191 -13.88 -7.36 -28.81
C LYS A 191 -14.57 -6.03 -28.44
N PHE A 192 -14.05 -5.28 -27.46
CA PHE A 192 -14.62 -3.98 -27.11
C PHE A 192 -14.35 -2.95 -28.22
N LYS A 193 -15.40 -2.33 -28.76
CA LYS A 193 -15.35 -1.33 -29.86
C LYS A 193 -14.33 -0.20 -29.64
N ILE A 194 -14.16 0.24 -28.36
CA ILE A 194 -13.20 1.30 -27.97
C ILE A 194 -11.76 0.86 -28.27
N ILE A 195 -11.45 -0.42 -28.08
CA ILE A 195 -10.10 -0.97 -28.30
C ILE A 195 -9.87 -1.18 -29.78
N GLN A 196 -10.85 -1.71 -30.49
CA GLN A 196 -10.79 -1.88 -31.94
C GLN A 196 -10.60 -0.53 -32.67
N LYS A 197 -11.28 0.52 -32.21
CA LYS A 197 -11.09 1.88 -32.77
C LYS A 197 -9.66 2.41 -32.57
N LYS A 198 -8.95 1.94 -31.54
CA LYS A 198 -7.57 2.36 -31.24
C LYS A 198 -6.52 1.47 -31.91
N PHE A 199 -6.83 0.22 -32.11
CA PHE A 199 -5.92 -0.77 -32.68
C PHE A 199 -6.64 -1.50 -33.82
N GLU A 200 -6.26 -1.21 -35.03
CA GLU A 200 -6.87 -1.79 -36.26
C GLU A 200 -6.76 -3.32 -36.33
N LYS A 201 -5.66 -3.90 -35.77
CA LYS A 201 -5.37 -5.34 -35.80
C LYS A 201 -5.11 -5.86 -34.39
N PHE A 202 -5.58 -7.10 -34.11
CA PHE A 202 -5.37 -7.76 -32.84
C PHE A 202 -3.88 -7.94 -32.51
N GLU A 203 -3.05 -8.29 -33.48
CA GLU A 203 -1.61 -8.48 -33.25
C GLU A 203 -0.91 -7.19 -32.78
N LYS A 204 -1.30 -6.02 -33.31
CA LYS A 204 -0.80 -4.72 -32.83
C LYS A 204 -1.21 -4.46 -31.39
N PHE A 205 -2.45 -4.78 -31.00
CA PHE A 205 -2.93 -4.67 -29.63
C PHE A 205 -2.19 -5.63 -28.70
N GLU A 206 -2.11 -6.92 -29.07
CA GLU A 206 -1.43 -7.95 -28.30
C GLU A 206 0.04 -7.61 -28.06
N SER A 207 0.78 -7.29 -29.13
CA SER A 207 2.21 -6.91 -29.02
C SER A 207 2.42 -5.67 -28.14
N TYR A 208 1.51 -4.69 -28.22
CA TYR A 208 1.53 -3.50 -27.36
C TYR A 208 1.37 -3.88 -25.89
N ILE A 209 0.37 -4.69 -25.54
CA ILE A 209 0.10 -5.11 -24.15
C ILE A 209 1.23 -6.00 -23.62
N VAL A 210 1.64 -7.02 -24.37
CA VAL A 210 2.72 -7.93 -23.98
C VAL A 210 4.02 -7.15 -23.70
N ARG A 211 4.38 -6.18 -24.55
CA ARG A 211 5.54 -5.34 -24.34
C ARG A 211 5.41 -4.50 -23.02
N ARG A 212 4.21 -4.01 -22.70
CA ARG A 212 3.95 -3.25 -21.47
C ARG A 212 4.09 -4.12 -20.23
N ILE A 213 3.51 -5.31 -20.26
CA ILE A 213 3.62 -6.30 -19.17
C ILE A 213 5.08 -6.72 -19.01
N ARG A 214 5.77 -7.05 -20.09
CA ARG A 214 7.20 -7.43 -20.06
C ARG A 214 8.07 -6.33 -19.43
N ASN A 215 7.83 -5.06 -19.76
CA ASN A 215 8.56 -3.96 -19.14
C ASN A 215 8.26 -3.83 -17.65
N LEU A 216 6.98 -3.93 -17.25
CA LEU A 216 6.59 -3.90 -15.84
C LEU A 216 7.31 -5.00 -15.06
N VAL A 217 7.19 -6.25 -15.50
CA VAL A 217 7.80 -7.41 -14.84
C VAL A 217 9.32 -7.30 -14.80
N ARG A 218 9.96 -6.85 -15.89
CA ARG A 218 11.42 -6.66 -15.94
C ARG A 218 11.87 -5.66 -14.89
N PHE A 219 11.20 -4.50 -14.78
CA PHE A 219 11.58 -3.48 -13.82
C PHE A 219 11.25 -3.89 -12.39
N PHE A 220 10.12 -4.56 -12.16
CA PHE A 220 9.81 -5.16 -10.87
C PHE A 220 10.89 -6.15 -10.42
N LYS A 221 11.24 -7.13 -11.27
CA LYS A 221 12.31 -8.09 -10.98
C LYS A 221 13.66 -7.40 -10.74
N LYS A 222 14.01 -6.39 -11.53
CA LYS A 222 15.24 -5.62 -11.33
C LYS A 222 15.32 -4.99 -9.94
N GLY A 223 14.19 -4.51 -9.40
CA GLY A 223 14.12 -3.95 -8.05
C GLY A 223 14.35 -5.00 -6.97
N ILE A 224 13.66 -6.14 -7.07
CA ILE A 224 13.70 -7.19 -6.05
C ILE A 224 15.02 -7.98 -6.08
N LEU A 225 15.53 -8.30 -7.27
CA LEU A 225 16.73 -9.12 -7.42
C LEU A 225 18.04 -8.34 -7.19
N ASN A 226 17.99 -7.01 -7.19
CA ASN A 226 19.17 -6.22 -6.84
C ASN A 226 19.37 -6.20 -5.32
N LYS A 227 20.40 -6.90 -4.83
CA LYS A 227 20.69 -7.08 -3.41
C LYS A 227 20.72 -5.76 -2.62
N ARG A 228 21.35 -4.71 -3.18
CA ARG A 228 21.45 -3.40 -2.52
C ARG A 228 20.08 -2.72 -2.41
N ILE A 229 19.32 -2.71 -3.51
CA ILE A 229 17.97 -2.10 -3.52
C ILE A 229 17.06 -2.85 -2.53
N PHE A 230 17.12 -4.19 -2.55
CA PHE A 230 16.36 -5.05 -1.67
C PHE A 230 16.65 -4.80 -0.20
N LEU A 231 17.92 -4.87 0.22
CA LEU A 231 18.31 -4.69 1.62
C LEU A 231 17.92 -3.30 2.15
N ILE A 232 18.22 -2.23 1.38
CA ILE A 232 17.83 -0.87 1.76
C ILE A 232 16.30 -0.74 1.77
N GLY A 233 15.61 -1.34 0.79
CA GLY A 233 14.14 -1.33 0.71
C GLY A 233 13.48 -1.98 1.94
N ILE A 234 13.98 -3.14 2.36
CA ILE A 234 13.50 -3.85 3.56
C ILE A 234 13.82 -3.06 4.83
N LEU A 235 15.06 -2.59 5.00
CA LEU A 235 15.47 -1.83 6.18
C LEU A 235 14.61 -0.57 6.36
N LEU A 236 14.45 0.24 5.30
CA LEU A 236 13.64 1.46 5.37
C LEU A 236 12.14 1.17 5.56
N SER A 237 11.66 0.03 5.07
CA SER A 237 10.28 -0.41 5.35
C SER A 237 10.11 -0.81 6.81
N PHE A 238 11.06 -1.58 7.36
CA PHE A 238 11.03 -2.01 8.75
C PHE A 238 11.04 -0.81 9.71
N LEU A 239 12.01 0.10 9.53
CA LEU A 239 12.07 1.32 10.33
C LEU A 239 10.81 2.18 10.17
N GLY A 240 10.25 2.27 8.95
CA GLY A 240 9.00 2.98 8.70
C GLY A 240 7.81 2.38 9.45
N TRP A 241 7.70 1.04 9.51
CA TRP A 241 6.65 0.36 10.30
C TRP A 241 6.85 0.55 11.80
N ILE A 242 8.09 0.47 12.30
CA ILE A 242 8.39 0.76 13.72
C ILE A 242 7.94 2.18 14.07
N LEU A 243 8.26 3.19 13.24
CA LEU A 243 7.81 4.57 13.47
C LEU A 243 6.28 4.71 13.41
N ASN A 244 5.60 3.97 12.53
CA ASN A 244 4.14 3.95 12.49
C ASN A 244 3.52 3.41 13.78
N TYR A 245 4.06 2.30 14.30
CA TYR A 245 3.63 1.75 15.59
C TYR A 245 4.00 2.66 16.76
N SER A 246 5.17 3.30 16.71
CA SER A 246 5.58 4.29 17.73
C SER A 246 4.63 5.50 17.76
N ALA A 247 4.16 5.95 16.59
CA ALA A 247 3.18 7.02 16.56
C ALA A 247 1.88 6.64 17.27
N SER A 248 1.35 5.44 17.02
CA SER A 248 0.18 4.91 17.70
C SER A 248 0.44 4.74 19.20
N TYR A 249 1.61 4.22 19.57
CA TYR A 249 2.03 4.07 20.95
C TYR A 249 2.06 5.41 21.71
N PHE A 250 2.66 6.44 21.12
CA PHE A 250 2.70 7.78 21.70
C PHE A 250 1.32 8.44 21.80
N LEU A 251 0.40 8.12 20.86
CA LEU A 251 -0.99 8.57 20.97
C LEU A 251 -1.69 7.96 22.19
N PHE A 252 -1.49 6.68 22.50
CA PHE A 252 -2.03 6.10 23.75
C PHE A 252 -1.50 6.82 24.99
N PHE A 253 -0.20 7.12 25.02
CA PHE A 253 0.39 7.91 26.12
C PHE A 253 -0.11 9.35 26.17
N ALA A 254 -0.43 9.94 25.04
CA ALA A 254 -1.01 11.28 24.98
C ALA A 254 -2.38 11.34 25.70
N PHE A 255 -3.12 10.23 25.71
CA PHE A 255 -4.38 10.07 26.43
C PHE A 255 -4.23 9.39 27.80
N ASP A 256 -3.01 9.30 28.35
CA ASP A 256 -2.66 8.62 29.59
C ASP A 256 -3.05 7.13 29.63
N ILE A 257 -3.18 6.50 28.50
CA ILE A 257 -3.47 5.07 28.37
C ILE A 257 -2.14 4.31 28.31
N ARG A 258 -1.84 3.55 29.34
CA ARG A 258 -0.61 2.75 29.48
C ARG A 258 -0.79 1.40 28.81
N VAL A 259 -0.13 1.19 27.70
CA VAL A 259 -0.12 -0.06 26.93
C VAL A 259 1.32 -0.50 26.69
N SER A 260 1.55 -1.80 26.48
CA SER A 260 2.88 -2.24 26.03
C SER A 260 3.07 -1.96 24.53
N PHE A 261 4.30 -1.63 24.14
CA PHE A 261 4.62 -1.41 22.71
C PHE A 261 4.33 -2.65 21.86
N LEU A 262 4.58 -3.83 22.41
CA LEU A 262 4.27 -5.11 21.78
C LEU A 262 2.77 -5.27 21.52
N SER A 263 1.92 -4.92 22.47
CA SER A 263 0.46 -4.95 22.28
C SER A 263 0.02 -4.01 21.16
N VAL A 264 0.62 -2.83 21.08
CA VAL A 264 0.34 -1.88 19.98
C VAL A 264 0.73 -2.48 18.62
N ILE A 265 1.93 -3.09 18.51
CA ILE A 265 2.34 -3.76 17.26
C ILE A 265 1.31 -4.80 16.85
N ILE A 266 0.91 -5.69 17.77
CA ILE A 266 -0.01 -6.80 17.47
C ILE A 266 -1.38 -6.25 17.05
N VAL A 267 -1.98 -5.39 17.85
CA VAL A 267 -3.35 -4.88 17.61
C VAL A 267 -3.39 -4.06 16.32
N MET A 268 -2.43 -3.14 16.13
CA MET A 268 -2.40 -2.31 14.94
C MET A 268 -2.13 -3.12 13.66
N THR A 269 -1.25 -4.14 13.75
CA THR A 269 -0.98 -5.01 12.59
C THR A 269 -2.22 -5.79 12.19
N LEU A 270 -2.94 -6.38 13.14
CA LEU A 270 -4.17 -7.11 12.88
C LEU A 270 -5.27 -6.18 12.35
N SER A 271 -5.41 -4.98 12.91
CA SER A 271 -6.35 -3.96 12.43
C SER A 271 -6.07 -3.57 10.98
N TYR A 272 -4.81 -3.32 10.62
CA TYR A 272 -4.43 -3.01 9.23
C TYR A 272 -4.59 -4.18 8.25
N ALA A 273 -4.64 -5.41 8.73
CA ALA A 273 -4.88 -6.57 7.88
C ALA A 273 -6.38 -6.77 7.57
N ILE A 274 -7.27 -6.26 8.42
CA ILE A 274 -8.73 -6.38 8.26
C ILE A 274 -9.30 -5.20 7.47
N GLY A 275 -8.78 -3.98 7.63
CA GLY A 275 -9.24 -2.73 7.00
C GLY A 275 -8.50 -2.40 5.74
#